data_bf8919af1b5aa71ed18b179f3d293115
#
_entry.id   bf8919af1b5aa71ed18b179f3d293115
#
_cell.length_a   1.000
_cell.length_b   1.000
_cell.length_c   1.000
_cell.angle_alpha   90.00
_cell.angle_beta   90.00
_cell.angle_gamma   90.00
#
_symmetry.space_group_name_H-M   'P 1'
#
loop_
_entity.id
_entity.type
_entity.pdbx_description
1 polymer ?
#
loop_
_entity_poly.entity_id
_entity_poly.type
_entity_poly.pdbx_seq_one_letter_code
_entity_poly.pdbx_strand_id
1 'polypeptide(L)'
;MLIRLLSAALALAVLSASQAAAQEPAAAVAITTPQGLRVAYRLPAPVRSVSFADRAINREMWSPSTPGLTLSDGVISGAQPFDAFDLDIAADTAERDRVYMALSRIGDGVVVYGPGLKLEGHDLDLVLQTAEGQTALPDTTPEDGYAYLGSTRQVAGDARAAVAVGAGTPPELAGPLRDGFFDAMTFYGRGLARALPSPPALLISVDGPGPAQFRGDVTDTGVTSLRFHGEAWRTGMEQVATFVWHEAFHLWNGKGARDAETAPWLHEGGADYAALVGAVSSGALSEEQGRGRLARWLNGCRTALGRRAFDPARLRTGAAPYDCGALVQWLADLELRAAGRGDVMTLWRALLDAESRSGGYGVDQFRALLAPDSAALVLFDAPGPERWTAAEAQLSRLGVTLENRPGDEDLMAAALFHVAGRNCRGSYGFNNNPGELKLDGADCGVLSGQPVIVSVEDLPPQTEGRAMFAAVQARCAAGQPVRYLTADRRTLEAPCDAPLAEPNVWAVATAPALAIANTPDSARPL
;
A
#
# COMPACT_ATOMS: atom_id res chain seq x y z
N MET A 1 -2.77 49.35 69.93
CA MET A 1 -3.83 48.36 69.63
C MET A 1 -3.29 47.44 68.56
N LEU A 2 -3.09 46.25 68.93
CA LEU A 2 -2.57 45.02 68.34
C LEU A 2 -2.00 45.09 66.93
N ILE A 3 -0.66 44.95 66.86
CA ILE A 3 0.11 44.51 65.72
C ILE A 3 0.28 43.01 65.83
N ARG A 4 -0.24 42.24 64.90
CA ARG A 4 0.09 40.84 64.75
C ARG A 4 1.19 40.67 63.73
N LEU A 5 2.35 40.25 64.21
CA LEU A 5 3.45 39.69 63.44
C LEU A 5 3.04 38.35 62.81
N LEU A 6 3.03 38.26 61.50
CA LEU A 6 2.99 36.97 60.77
C LEU A 6 4.40 36.70 60.27
N SER A 7 5.01 35.72 60.89
CA SER A 7 6.30 35.12 60.43
C SER A 7 6.02 34.29 59.17
N ALA A 8 6.55 34.75 58.05
CA ALA A 8 6.60 33.97 56.81
C ALA A 8 7.81 33.02 56.87
N ALA A 9 7.56 31.75 57.11
CA ALA A 9 8.53 30.70 56.92
C ALA A 9 8.74 30.48 55.41
N LEU A 10 9.90 30.89 54.89
CA LEU A 10 10.35 30.65 53.54
C LEU A 10 10.79 29.19 53.45
N ALA A 11 9.91 28.30 53.00
CA ALA A 11 10.27 26.94 52.62
C ALA A 11 11.03 26.97 51.28
N LEU A 12 12.36 26.88 51.34
CA LEU A 12 13.19 26.57 50.18
C LEU A 12 12.86 25.13 49.73
N ALA A 13 11.94 25.00 48.79
CA ALA A 13 11.79 23.77 48.02
C ALA A 13 13.00 23.72 47.04
N VAL A 14 14.02 23.00 47.43
CA VAL A 14 15.06 22.55 46.50
C VAL A 14 14.39 21.59 45.52
N LEU A 15 13.92 22.11 44.41
CA LEU A 15 13.61 21.35 43.21
C LEU A 15 14.91 20.75 42.73
N SER A 16 15.21 19.55 43.18
CA SER A 16 16.14 18.63 42.52
C SER A 16 15.55 18.35 41.15
N ALA A 17 15.81 19.19 40.19
CA ALA A 17 15.69 18.81 38.79
C ALA A 17 16.75 17.69 38.61
N SER A 18 16.32 16.46 38.74
CA SER A 18 17.02 15.35 38.14
C SER A 18 17.05 15.67 36.64
N GLN A 19 18.14 16.30 36.20
CA GLN A 19 18.52 16.20 34.81
C GLN A 19 18.65 14.69 34.60
N ALA A 20 17.66 14.07 33.96
CA ALA A 20 17.85 12.77 33.34
C ALA A 20 19.05 13.01 32.42
N ALA A 21 20.22 12.54 32.83
CA ALA A 21 21.38 12.49 31.96
C ALA A 21 20.89 11.76 30.72
N ALA A 22 20.96 12.40 29.57
CA ALA A 22 20.63 11.75 28.32
C ALA A 22 21.47 10.48 28.30
N GLN A 23 20.80 9.32 28.28
CA GLN A 23 21.48 8.04 28.29
C GLN A 23 22.27 7.97 26.99
N GLU A 24 23.57 7.70 27.07
CA GLU A 24 24.38 7.57 25.85
C GLU A 24 23.73 6.53 24.94
N PRO A 25 23.62 6.79 23.62
CA PRO A 25 23.02 5.86 22.68
C PRO A 25 23.83 4.55 22.64
N ALA A 26 23.17 3.45 22.37
CA ALA A 26 23.85 2.24 21.97
C ALA A 26 24.41 2.45 20.55
N ALA A 27 25.66 2.06 20.33
CA ALA A 27 26.26 2.12 18.99
C ALA A 27 26.19 0.75 18.31
N ALA A 28 25.91 0.75 17.00
CA ALA A 28 25.95 -0.45 16.18
C ALA A 28 26.67 -0.18 14.86
N VAL A 29 27.57 -1.07 14.48
CA VAL A 29 28.24 -1.03 13.17
C VAL A 29 27.85 -2.29 12.40
N ALA A 30 27.25 -2.10 11.23
CA ALA A 30 26.80 -3.17 10.37
C ALA A 30 27.69 -3.27 9.12
N ILE A 31 28.16 -4.48 8.83
CA ILE A 31 28.94 -4.82 7.64
C ILE A 31 28.30 -5.98 6.89
N THR A 32 28.43 -6.02 5.57
CA THR A 32 27.97 -7.16 4.78
C THR A 32 28.81 -8.41 5.01
N THR A 33 28.14 -9.56 4.96
CA THR A 33 28.77 -10.88 4.94
C THR A 33 28.19 -11.69 3.77
N PRO A 34 28.83 -12.81 3.36
CA PRO A 34 28.26 -13.67 2.32
C PRO A 34 26.83 -14.17 2.63
N GLN A 35 26.48 -14.32 3.91
CA GLN A 35 25.16 -14.78 4.34
C GLN A 35 24.15 -13.65 4.54
N GLY A 36 24.61 -12.42 4.77
CA GLY A 36 23.75 -11.27 5.06
C GLY A 36 24.51 -10.13 5.69
N LEU A 37 24.40 -9.97 7.01
CA LEU A 37 24.95 -8.84 7.76
C LEU A 37 25.61 -9.34 9.06
N ARG A 38 26.70 -8.69 9.45
CA ARG A 38 27.19 -8.73 10.82
C ARG A 38 26.99 -7.38 11.45
N VAL A 39 26.43 -7.34 12.67
CA VAL A 39 26.22 -6.13 13.44
C VAL A 39 26.96 -6.21 14.76
N ALA A 40 27.92 -5.33 14.95
CA ALA A 40 28.67 -5.20 16.21
C ALA A 40 28.00 -4.11 17.06
N TYR A 41 27.47 -4.50 18.22
CA TYR A 41 26.83 -3.60 19.17
C TYR A 41 27.78 -3.22 20.29
N ARG A 42 27.64 -1.96 20.76
CA ARG A 42 28.27 -1.47 21.99
C ARG A 42 27.21 -0.76 22.82
N LEU A 43 27.02 -1.21 24.04
CA LEU A 43 26.08 -0.65 25.01
C LEU A 43 26.77 0.37 25.91
N PRO A 44 26.06 1.39 26.41
CA PRO A 44 26.61 2.40 27.28
C PRO A 44 27.04 1.86 28.67
N ALA A 45 26.48 0.72 29.08
CA ALA A 45 26.81 0.08 30.34
C ALA A 45 26.64 -1.45 30.26
N PRO A 46 27.40 -2.26 31.06
CA PRO A 46 27.23 -3.70 31.09
C PRO A 46 25.84 -4.12 31.58
N VAL A 47 25.22 -5.06 30.85
CA VAL A 47 23.91 -5.65 31.16
C VAL A 47 24.01 -7.17 31.15
N ARG A 48 23.07 -7.90 31.79
CA ARG A 48 22.96 -9.37 31.68
C ARG A 48 22.03 -9.80 30.54
N SER A 49 21.14 -8.89 30.11
CA SER A 49 20.24 -9.11 28.97
C SER A 49 19.84 -7.78 28.36
N VAL A 50 19.55 -7.79 27.05
CA VAL A 50 19.00 -6.66 26.30
C VAL A 50 17.99 -7.20 25.28
N SER A 51 16.85 -6.50 25.14
CA SER A 51 15.79 -6.88 24.21
C SER A 51 15.86 -6.03 22.95
N PHE A 52 15.42 -6.57 21.81
CA PHE A 52 15.10 -5.77 20.63
C PHE A 52 13.74 -5.09 20.81
N ALA A 53 13.65 -3.84 20.36
CA ALA A 53 12.46 -3.00 20.53
C ALA A 53 11.25 -3.53 19.74
N ASP A 54 11.44 -3.91 18.49
CA ASP A 54 10.39 -4.48 17.65
C ASP A 54 10.36 -6.00 17.76
N ARG A 55 9.36 -6.51 18.47
CA ARG A 55 9.18 -7.95 18.69
C ARG A 55 8.48 -8.67 17.52
N ALA A 56 7.89 -7.92 16.57
CA ALA A 56 7.23 -8.50 15.39
C ALA A 56 8.24 -8.99 14.34
N ILE A 57 9.48 -8.52 14.40
CA ILE A 57 10.54 -8.94 13.49
C ILE A 57 10.89 -10.41 13.72
N ASN A 58 10.89 -11.19 12.62
CA ASN A 58 11.41 -12.56 12.64
C ASN A 58 12.92 -12.56 12.82
N ARG A 59 13.40 -13.28 13.84
CA ARG A 59 14.83 -13.39 14.18
C ARG A 59 15.34 -14.82 14.17
N GLU A 60 14.64 -15.76 13.52
CA GLU A 60 15.08 -17.16 13.40
C GLU A 60 16.43 -17.30 12.69
N MET A 61 16.75 -16.34 11.80
CA MET A 61 18.00 -16.33 11.03
C MET A 61 19.11 -15.53 11.71
N TRP A 62 18.94 -15.17 12.98
CA TRP A 62 19.89 -14.36 13.73
C TRP A 62 20.63 -15.22 14.75
N SER A 63 21.93 -15.01 14.91
CA SER A 63 22.74 -15.72 15.91
C SER A 63 23.81 -14.81 16.51
N PRO A 64 23.94 -14.76 17.85
CA PRO A 64 25.09 -14.12 18.48
C PRO A 64 26.37 -14.87 18.10
N SER A 65 27.37 -14.12 17.61
CA SER A 65 28.72 -14.67 17.39
C SER A 65 29.66 -14.42 18.57
N THR A 66 29.25 -13.61 19.55
CA THR A 66 29.97 -13.44 20.81
C THR A 66 29.79 -14.66 21.68
N PRO A 67 30.88 -15.35 22.10
CA PRO A 67 30.81 -16.55 22.95
C PRO A 67 30.07 -16.30 24.27
N GLY A 68 29.24 -17.26 24.68
CA GLY A 68 28.52 -17.23 25.97
C GLY A 68 27.23 -16.38 25.96
N LEU A 69 26.84 -15.81 24.79
CA LEU A 69 25.56 -15.15 24.61
C LEU A 69 24.57 -16.04 23.85
N THR A 70 23.30 -15.87 24.16
CA THR A 70 22.19 -16.56 23.51
C THR A 70 21.13 -15.54 23.05
N LEU A 71 20.44 -15.84 21.95
CA LEU A 71 19.26 -15.09 21.47
C LEU A 71 18.04 -15.99 21.59
N SER A 72 17.01 -15.54 22.33
CA SER A 72 15.72 -16.20 22.42
C SER A 72 14.63 -15.13 22.53
N ASP A 73 13.55 -15.26 21.76
CA ASP A 73 12.40 -14.36 21.77
C ASP A 73 12.77 -12.87 21.66
N GLY A 74 13.80 -12.57 20.85
CA GLY A 74 14.29 -11.20 20.67
C GLY A 74 15.08 -10.65 21.85
N VAL A 75 15.54 -11.50 22.76
CA VAL A 75 16.38 -11.14 23.92
C VAL A 75 17.77 -11.75 23.79
N ILE A 76 18.80 -10.90 23.80
CA ILE A 76 20.20 -11.33 23.98
C ILE A 76 20.47 -11.45 25.46
N SER A 77 21.00 -12.57 25.90
CA SER A 77 21.34 -12.82 27.32
C SER A 77 22.65 -13.56 27.48
N GLY A 78 23.34 -13.28 28.61
CA GLY A 78 24.61 -13.90 28.97
C GLY A 78 24.68 -14.27 30.45
N ALA A 79 25.48 -15.31 30.78
CA ALA A 79 25.75 -15.70 32.17
C ALA A 79 26.54 -14.63 32.93
N GLN A 80 27.36 -13.86 32.23
CA GLN A 80 28.11 -12.71 32.75
C GLN A 80 27.58 -11.40 32.16
N PRO A 81 27.72 -10.26 32.85
CA PRO A 81 27.41 -8.95 32.26
C PRO A 81 28.28 -8.70 31.03
N PHE A 82 27.69 -8.08 30.02
CA PHE A 82 28.33 -7.69 28.75
C PHE A 82 27.92 -6.29 28.36
N ASP A 83 28.80 -5.55 27.72
CA ASP A 83 28.55 -4.20 27.14
C ASP A 83 28.82 -4.14 25.63
N ALA A 84 29.22 -5.27 25.05
CA ALA A 84 29.41 -5.42 23.61
C ALA A 84 29.01 -6.83 23.16
N PHE A 85 28.47 -6.91 21.95
CA PHE A 85 28.18 -8.20 21.32
C PHE A 85 28.12 -8.08 19.80
N ASP A 86 28.45 -9.16 19.12
CA ASP A 86 28.31 -9.30 17.68
C ASP A 86 27.15 -10.23 17.36
N LEU A 87 26.42 -9.86 16.32
CA LEU A 87 25.26 -10.58 15.83
C LEU A 87 25.43 -10.86 14.32
N ASP A 88 25.39 -12.13 13.94
CA ASP A 88 25.31 -12.54 12.55
C ASP A 88 23.84 -12.70 12.14
N ILE A 89 23.45 -12.00 11.11
CA ILE A 89 22.09 -11.99 10.56
C ILE A 89 22.14 -12.53 9.14
N ALA A 90 21.58 -13.71 8.90
CA ALA A 90 21.35 -14.18 7.55
C ALA A 90 20.13 -13.47 6.95
N ALA A 91 20.19 -13.16 5.66
CA ALA A 91 19.07 -12.53 4.97
C ALA A 91 17.87 -13.49 4.93
N ASP A 92 16.70 -12.96 5.21
CA ASP A 92 15.44 -13.69 5.07
C ASP A 92 15.21 -14.11 3.63
N THR A 93 14.78 -15.34 3.44
CA THR A 93 14.49 -15.93 2.13
C THR A 93 13.01 -16.04 1.83
N ALA A 94 12.15 -15.80 2.84
CA ALA A 94 10.70 -15.89 2.72
C ALA A 94 10.05 -14.66 3.37
N GLU A 95 9.27 -13.94 2.60
CA GLU A 95 8.43 -12.87 3.10
C GLU A 95 7.18 -13.43 3.79
N ARG A 96 6.80 -12.81 4.90
CA ARG A 96 5.59 -13.15 5.66
C ARG A 96 4.63 -11.97 5.61
N ASP A 97 3.34 -12.25 5.48
CA ASP A 97 2.31 -11.21 5.49
C ASP A 97 2.36 -10.40 6.79
N ARG A 98 2.31 -9.06 6.65
CA ARG A 98 2.29 -8.08 7.76
C ARG A 98 3.49 -8.11 8.70
N VAL A 99 4.61 -8.68 8.28
CA VAL A 99 5.86 -8.69 9.04
C VAL A 99 6.94 -7.99 8.23
N TYR A 100 7.57 -6.98 8.79
CA TYR A 100 8.74 -6.35 8.17
C TYR A 100 9.94 -7.28 8.29
N MET A 101 10.66 -7.42 7.19
CA MET A 101 11.92 -8.18 7.18
C MET A 101 13.05 -7.27 7.65
N ALA A 102 13.76 -7.68 8.71
CA ALA A 102 14.90 -6.91 9.18
C ALA A 102 16.03 -6.85 8.16
N LEU A 103 16.17 -7.89 7.35
CA LEU A 103 17.19 -8.03 6.33
C LEU A 103 16.67 -8.88 5.16
N SER A 104 16.69 -8.34 3.95
CA SER A 104 16.38 -9.07 2.73
C SER A 104 17.50 -8.94 1.69
N ARG A 105 17.57 -9.89 0.75
CA ARG A 105 18.53 -9.83 -0.34
C ARG A 105 18.07 -8.88 -1.43
N ILE A 106 19.06 -8.19 -2.01
CA ILE A 106 18.91 -7.43 -3.25
C ILE A 106 20.16 -7.66 -4.12
N GLY A 107 20.12 -8.71 -4.95
CA GLY A 107 21.28 -9.15 -5.72
C GLY A 107 22.44 -9.61 -4.81
N ASP A 108 23.60 -8.97 -4.93
CA ASP A 108 24.77 -9.20 -4.09
C ASP A 108 24.80 -8.33 -2.81
N GLY A 109 23.84 -7.40 -2.66
CA GLY A 109 23.66 -6.57 -1.48
C GLY A 109 22.51 -7.02 -0.59
N VAL A 110 22.20 -6.17 0.36
CA VAL A 110 21.10 -6.36 1.32
C VAL A 110 20.29 -5.07 1.48
N VAL A 111 19.01 -5.25 1.79
CA VAL A 111 18.13 -4.20 2.31
C VAL A 111 18.02 -4.39 3.81
N VAL A 112 18.42 -3.37 4.56
CA VAL A 112 18.41 -3.36 6.02
C VAL A 112 17.20 -2.54 6.48
N TYR A 113 16.37 -3.11 7.36
CA TYR A 113 15.31 -2.40 8.05
C TYR A 113 15.82 -1.98 9.44
N GLY A 114 16.24 -0.72 9.56
CA GLY A 114 16.89 -0.18 10.76
C GLY A 114 16.10 -0.35 12.06
N PRO A 115 14.75 -0.10 12.07
CA PRO A 115 13.94 -0.32 13.28
C PRO A 115 14.02 -1.74 13.82
N GLY A 116 14.25 -2.73 12.95
CA GLY A 116 14.46 -4.13 13.37
C GLY A 116 15.70 -4.36 14.22
N LEU A 117 16.69 -3.46 14.14
CA LEU A 117 17.96 -3.53 14.87
C LEU A 117 17.95 -2.71 16.17
N LYS A 118 16.92 -1.90 16.44
CA LYS A 118 16.80 -1.08 17.66
C LYS A 118 16.70 -1.95 18.92
N LEU A 119 17.34 -1.49 19.97
CA LEU A 119 17.29 -2.12 21.29
C LEU A 119 16.26 -1.39 22.18
N GLU A 120 15.51 -2.13 22.98
CA GLU A 120 14.49 -1.59 23.88
C GLU A 120 15.15 -0.69 24.93
N GLY A 121 14.64 0.54 25.04
CA GLY A 121 15.15 1.52 26.01
C GLY A 121 16.47 2.19 25.63
N HIS A 122 16.96 1.99 24.42
CA HIS A 122 18.17 2.65 23.91
C HIS A 122 17.89 3.33 22.57
N ASP A 123 18.36 4.56 22.42
CA ASP A 123 18.57 5.13 21.10
C ASP A 123 19.73 4.37 20.44
N LEU A 124 19.66 4.18 19.14
CA LEU A 124 20.65 3.43 18.38
C LEU A 124 21.37 4.34 17.39
N ASP A 125 22.68 4.44 17.53
CA ASP A 125 23.55 5.03 16.51
C ASP A 125 24.03 3.91 15.57
N LEU A 126 23.31 3.73 14.45
CA LEU A 126 23.57 2.66 13.48
C LEU A 126 24.40 3.17 12.30
N VAL A 127 25.60 2.64 12.15
CA VAL A 127 26.50 2.92 11.03
C VAL A 127 26.53 1.74 10.06
N LEU A 128 26.19 1.97 8.79
CA LEU A 128 26.41 1.00 7.72
C LEU A 128 27.82 1.19 7.15
N GLN A 129 28.73 0.31 7.51
CA GLN A 129 30.11 0.40 7.06
C GLN A 129 30.26 -0.28 5.69
N THR A 130 30.69 0.50 4.70
CA THR A 130 30.94 0.03 3.33
C THR A 130 32.37 -0.46 3.15
N ALA A 131 32.55 -1.55 2.38
CA ALA A 131 33.84 -1.99 1.87
C ALA A 131 34.15 -1.31 0.51
N GLU A 132 35.36 -1.53 -0.01
CA GLU A 132 35.71 -1.06 -1.35
C GLU A 132 34.73 -1.59 -2.40
N GLY A 133 34.22 -0.71 -3.26
CA GLY A 133 33.22 -1.04 -4.28
C GLY A 133 31.79 -1.19 -3.76
N GLN A 134 31.54 -0.91 -2.49
CA GLN A 134 30.21 -0.87 -1.89
C GLN A 134 29.72 0.57 -1.62
N THR A 135 28.42 0.70 -1.50
CA THR A 135 27.73 1.93 -1.09
C THR A 135 26.56 1.61 -0.15
N ALA A 136 26.17 2.57 0.66
CA ALA A 136 24.91 2.59 1.39
C ALA A 136 23.97 3.62 0.76
N LEU A 137 22.66 3.32 0.72
CA LEU A 137 21.60 4.22 0.26
C LEU A 137 20.41 4.16 1.22
N PRO A 138 20.03 5.27 1.87
CA PRO A 138 20.79 6.52 1.88
C PRO A 138 22.14 6.36 2.57
N ASP A 139 23.02 7.33 2.38
CA ASP A 139 24.33 7.40 3.05
C ASP A 139 24.23 7.86 4.51
N THR A 140 23.02 8.14 4.96
CA THR A 140 22.69 8.50 6.35
C THR A 140 22.24 7.27 7.14
N THR A 141 22.26 7.38 8.46
CA THR A 141 21.88 6.31 9.39
C THR A 141 20.42 5.87 9.19
N PRO A 142 20.13 4.60 8.90
CA PRO A 142 18.78 4.12 8.57
C PRO A 142 17.96 3.73 9.79
N GLU A 143 18.13 4.38 10.93
CA GLU A 143 17.51 3.98 12.20
C GLU A 143 15.99 3.85 12.13
N ASP A 144 15.35 4.71 11.29
CA ASP A 144 13.90 4.81 11.18
C ASP A 144 13.37 4.32 9.82
N GLY A 145 14.19 3.59 9.05
CA GLY A 145 13.75 3.16 7.74
C GLY A 145 14.59 2.08 7.10
N TYR A 146 14.41 1.95 5.79
CA TYR A 146 15.21 1.04 4.97
C TYR A 146 16.52 1.70 4.53
N ALA A 147 17.54 0.86 4.34
CA ALA A 147 18.73 1.21 3.60
C ALA A 147 19.22 0.03 2.75
N TYR A 148 19.78 0.33 1.61
CA TYR A 148 20.58 -0.61 0.82
C TYR A 148 22.03 -0.56 1.30
N LEU A 149 22.67 -1.73 1.39
CA LEU A 149 24.11 -1.88 1.60
C LEU A 149 24.63 -2.94 0.62
N GLY A 150 25.44 -2.54 -0.34
CA GLY A 150 25.94 -3.48 -1.35
C GLY A 150 26.75 -2.81 -2.46
N SER A 151 26.92 -3.53 -3.59
CA SER A 151 27.75 -3.09 -4.70
C SER A 151 27.28 -1.78 -5.34
N THR A 152 28.21 -0.86 -5.57
CA THR A 152 27.97 0.36 -6.36
C THR A 152 27.52 0.07 -7.79
N ARG A 153 27.82 -1.13 -8.33
CA ARG A 153 27.43 -1.52 -9.70
C ARG A 153 25.93 -1.74 -9.86
N GLN A 154 25.23 -2.00 -8.75
CA GLN A 154 23.77 -2.16 -8.74
C GLN A 154 23.02 -0.83 -8.60
N VAL A 155 23.75 0.27 -8.41
CA VAL A 155 23.16 1.59 -8.15
C VAL A 155 23.30 2.45 -9.40
N ALA A 156 22.18 3.01 -9.83
CA ALA A 156 22.11 4.07 -10.82
C ALA A 156 21.42 5.29 -10.18
N GLY A 157 21.79 6.50 -10.62
CA GLY A 157 21.13 7.68 -10.06
C GLY A 157 21.58 8.98 -10.71
N ASP A 158 20.85 10.03 -10.37
CA ASP A 158 21.17 11.41 -10.69
C ASP A 158 20.80 12.33 -9.52
N ALA A 159 20.78 13.65 -9.75
CA ALA A 159 20.43 14.61 -8.70
C ALA A 159 18.98 14.49 -8.17
N ARG A 160 18.12 13.74 -8.85
CA ARG A 160 16.70 13.56 -8.46
C ARG A 160 16.51 12.40 -7.50
N ALA A 161 17.20 11.29 -7.76
CA ALA A 161 17.03 10.06 -7.00
C ALA A 161 18.16 9.06 -7.27
N ALA A 162 18.28 8.04 -6.40
CA ALA A 162 19.09 6.86 -6.63
C ALA A 162 18.21 5.60 -6.75
N VAL A 163 18.63 4.62 -7.56
CA VAL A 163 17.90 3.36 -7.74
C VAL A 163 18.89 2.21 -7.62
N ALA A 164 18.65 1.31 -6.68
CA ALA A 164 19.37 0.05 -6.56
C ALA A 164 18.51 -1.08 -7.13
N VAL A 165 19.09 -1.84 -8.09
CA VAL A 165 18.41 -2.96 -8.75
C VAL A 165 19.15 -4.24 -8.41
N GLY A 166 18.45 -5.21 -7.85
CA GLY A 166 19.04 -6.53 -7.56
C GLY A 166 19.53 -7.22 -8.82
N ALA A 167 20.74 -7.78 -8.75
CA ALA A 167 21.28 -8.60 -9.83
C ALA A 167 20.32 -9.78 -10.08
N GLY A 168 19.92 -9.98 -11.32
CA GLY A 168 18.91 -10.98 -11.70
C GLY A 168 17.48 -10.45 -11.83
N THR A 169 17.23 -9.19 -11.47
CA THR A 169 15.95 -8.54 -11.80
C THR A 169 15.81 -8.42 -13.32
N PRO A 170 14.73 -8.96 -13.92
CA PRO A 170 14.54 -8.90 -15.36
C PRO A 170 14.52 -7.46 -15.87
N PRO A 171 15.24 -7.14 -16.98
CA PRO A 171 15.29 -5.77 -17.52
C PRO A 171 13.93 -5.20 -17.87
N GLU A 172 13.01 -6.06 -18.33
CA GLU A 172 11.61 -5.69 -18.66
C GLU A 172 10.80 -5.25 -17.44
N LEU A 173 11.23 -5.59 -16.23
CA LEU A 173 10.67 -5.10 -14.97
C LEU A 173 11.48 -3.90 -14.44
N ALA A 174 12.80 -4.03 -14.36
CA ALA A 174 13.67 -3.02 -13.77
C ALA A 174 13.66 -1.69 -14.54
N GLY A 175 13.63 -1.74 -15.87
CA GLY A 175 13.63 -0.55 -16.73
C GLY A 175 12.40 0.34 -16.49
N PRO A 176 11.18 -0.17 -16.70
CA PRO A 176 9.95 0.61 -16.47
C PRO A 176 9.81 1.14 -15.04
N LEU A 177 10.23 0.38 -14.02
CA LEU A 177 10.17 0.83 -12.62
C LEU A 177 11.16 1.97 -12.35
N ARG A 178 12.39 1.82 -12.82
CA ARG A 178 13.42 2.86 -12.68
C ARG A 178 13.01 4.15 -13.40
N ASP A 179 12.64 4.04 -14.66
CA ASP A 179 12.30 5.18 -15.50
C ASP A 179 11.01 5.86 -14.96
N GLY A 180 10.00 5.07 -14.58
CA GLY A 180 8.79 5.55 -13.93
C GLY A 180 9.05 6.26 -12.60
N PHE A 181 10.03 5.80 -11.80
CA PHE A 181 10.40 6.49 -10.57
C PHE A 181 11.04 7.86 -10.83
N PHE A 182 11.97 7.96 -11.77
CA PHE A 182 12.56 9.25 -12.15
C PHE A 182 11.54 10.22 -12.74
N ASP A 183 10.60 9.71 -13.54
CA ASP A 183 9.50 10.50 -14.09
C ASP A 183 8.56 10.97 -12.97
N ALA A 184 8.22 10.11 -12.01
CA ALA A 184 7.43 10.46 -10.83
C ALA A 184 8.10 11.56 -9.98
N MET A 185 9.41 11.44 -9.72
CA MET A 185 10.15 12.49 -9.01
C MET A 185 10.05 13.84 -9.72
N THR A 186 10.17 13.84 -11.04
CA THR A 186 10.04 15.05 -11.85
C THR A 186 8.61 15.60 -11.84
N PHE A 187 7.61 14.73 -12.04
CA PHE A 187 6.21 15.10 -12.11
C PHE A 187 5.70 15.66 -10.78
N TYR A 188 5.88 14.93 -9.69
CA TYR A 188 5.40 15.35 -8.37
C TYR A 188 6.17 16.55 -7.83
N GLY A 189 7.48 16.58 -7.98
CA GLY A 189 8.28 17.73 -7.55
C GLY A 189 7.82 19.03 -8.19
N ARG A 190 7.47 19.01 -9.49
CA ARG A 190 6.91 20.17 -10.21
C ARG A 190 5.45 20.43 -9.83
N GLY A 191 4.61 19.40 -9.90
CA GLY A 191 3.17 19.51 -9.66
C GLY A 191 2.84 19.98 -8.25
N LEU A 192 3.55 19.48 -7.24
CA LEU A 192 3.39 19.87 -5.84
C LEU A 192 4.16 21.15 -5.48
N ALA A 193 5.07 21.63 -6.35
CA ALA A 193 5.97 22.75 -6.07
C ALA A 193 6.74 22.58 -4.74
N ARG A 194 7.08 21.35 -4.37
CA ARG A 194 7.70 20.99 -3.10
C ARG A 194 8.84 20.01 -3.33
N ALA A 195 10.06 20.41 -2.99
CA ALA A 195 11.21 19.54 -3.02
C ALA A 195 11.19 18.56 -1.83
N LEU A 196 11.72 17.36 -2.05
CA LEU A 196 12.03 16.46 -0.95
C LEU A 196 13.28 16.95 -0.20
N PRO A 197 13.39 16.68 1.11
CA PRO A 197 14.53 17.14 1.93
C PRO A 197 15.87 16.54 1.48
N SER A 198 15.85 15.34 0.89
CA SER A 198 17.01 14.67 0.32
C SER A 198 16.60 13.87 -0.92
N PRO A 199 17.51 13.57 -1.85
CA PRO A 199 17.22 12.67 -2.96
C PRO A 199 16.77 11.30 -2.42
N PRO A 200 15.59 10.80 -2.84
CA PRO A 200 15.08 9.50 -2.39
C PRO A 200 15.82 8.35 -3.06
N ALA A 201 15.65 7.15 -2.49
CA ALA A 201 16.17 5.93 -3.08
C ALA A 201 15.04 4.94 -3.40
N LEU A 202 15.13 4.26 -4.54
CA LEU A 202 14.27 3.14 -4.91
C LEU A 202 15.09 1.86 -4.88
N LEU A 203 14.58 0.85 -4.18
CA LEU A 203 15.19 -0.48 -4.09
C LEU A 203 14.26 -1.48 -4.80
N ILE A 204 14.78 -2.20 -5.80
CA ILE A 204 14.00 -3.16 -6.60
C ILE A 204 14.60 -4.55 -6.44
N SER A 205 13.84 -5.49 -5.92
CA SER A 205 14.20 -6.91 -5.84
C SER A 205 13.14 -7.82 -6.45
N VAL A 206 13.60 -8.98 -6.92
CA VAL A 206 12.73 -10.10 -7.30
C VAL A 206 13.16 -11.30 -6.48
N ASP A 207 12.25 -11.80 -5.68
CA ASP A 207 12.45 -12.92 -4.77
C ASP A 207 11.70 -14.17 -5.26
N GLY A 208 11.86 -15.26 -4.53
CA GLY A 208 11.06 -16.48 -4.74
C GLY A 208 9.56 -16.24 -4.50
N PRO A 209 8.73 -17.29 -4.54
CA PRO A 209 7.30 -17.17 -4.26
C PRO A 209 7.05 -16.53 -2.89
N GLY A 210 6.09 -15.61 -2.84
CA GLY A 210 5.70 -14.89 -1.62
C GLY A 210 4.19 -14.83 -1.44
N PRO A 211 3.70 -14.24 -0.31
CA PRO A 211 2.28 -14.18 0.01
C PRO A 211 1.50 -13.22 -0.90
N ALA A 212 2.18 -12.26 -1.50
CA ALA A 212 1.64 -11.31 -2.46
C ALA A 212 2.44 -11.38 -3.76
N GLN A 213 1.85 -10.91 -4.86
CA GLN A 213 2.53 -10.82 -6.15
C GLN A 213 3.69 -9.82 -6.10
N PHE A 214 3.48 -8.70 -5.42
CA PHE A 214 4.47 -7.67 -5.15
C PHE A 214 4.10 -6.91 -3.87
N ARG A 215 5.08 -6.24 -3.31
CA ARG A 215 4.92 -5.39 -2.13
C ARG A 215 5.75 -4.12 -2.28
N GLY A 216 5.16 -2.98 -1.90
CA GLY A 216 5.84 -1.70 -1.75
C GLY A 216 5.82 -1.24 -0.31
N ASP A 217 6.89 -0.58 0.08
CA ASP A 217 7.00 0.08 1.38
C ASP A 217 7.81 1.37 1.21
N VAL A 218 7.33 2.47 1.77
CA VAL A 218 8.05 3.74 1.81
C VAL A 218 8.35 4.11 3.25
N THR A 219 9.58 4.52 3.51
CA THR A 219 10.02 4.87 4.85
C THR A 219 10.30 6.37 4.99
N ASP A 220 10.28 6.86 6.22
CA ASP A 220 10.55 8.26 6.55
C ASP A 220 11.94 8.74 6.13
N THR A 221 12.88 7.84 5.92
CA THR A 221 14.21 8.13 5.40
C THR A 221 14.23 8.42 3.89
N GLY A 222 13.08 8.37 3.20
CA GLY A 222 12.98 8.62 1.77
C GLY A 222 13.35 7.42 0.93
N VAL A 223 13.27 6.21 1.48
CA VAL A 223 13.54 4.95 0.75
C VAL A 223 12.23 4.26 0.41
N THR A 224 12.08 3.95 -0.87
CA THR A 224 11.01 3.12 -1.40
C THR A 224 11.58 1.73 -1.70
N SER A 225 11.00 0.67 -1.15
CA SER A 225 11.37 -0.72 -1.43
C SER A 225 10.27 -1.40 -2.20
N LEU A 226 10.56 -1.88 -3.40
CA LEU A 226 9.65 -2.67 -4.24
C LEU A 226 10.17 -4.11 -4.32
N ARG A 227 9.40 -5.05 -3.78
CA ARG A 227 9.71 -6.47 -3.82
C ARG A 227 8.67 -7.21 -4.65
N PHE A 228 9.15 -7.99 -5.61
CA PHE A 228 8.33 -8.80 -6.52
C PHE A 228 8.58 -10.28 -6.22
N HIS A 229 7.53 -11.08 -6.26
CA HIS A 229 7.59 -12.50 -5.93
C HIS A 229 7.26 -13.36 -7.14
N GLY A 230 8.16 -14.28 -7.46
CA GLY A 230 8.01 -15.18 -8.60
C GLY A 230 7.90 -14.44 -9.94
N GLU A 231 6.97 -14.85 -10.79
CA GLU A 231 6.76 -14.28 -12.13
C GLU A 231 5.34 -13.71 -12.34
N ALA A 232 4.53 -13.68 -11.30
CA ALA A 232 3.14 -13.23 -11.41
C ALA A 232 3.02 -11.76 -11.86
N TRP A 233 4.04 -10.92 -11.63
CA TRP A 233 4.12 -9.55 -12.11
C TRP A 233 4.04 -9.43 -13.64
N ARG A 234 4.42 -10.47 -14.41
CA ARG A 234 4.39 -10.46 -15.88
C ARG A 234 2.99 -10.26 -16.46
N THR A 235 1.97 -10.77 -15.78
CA THR A 235 0.56 -10.63 -16.20
C THR A 235 -0.06 -9.30 -15.77
N GLY A 236 0.61 -8.55 -14.87
CA GLY A 236 0.13 -7.30 -14.29
C GLY A 236 0.98 -6.08 -14.59
N MET A 237 1.67 -6.00 -15.75
CA MET A 237 2.58 -4.89 -16.06
C MET A 237 1.93 -3.50 -16.00
N GLU A 238 0.65 -3.37 -16.38
CA GLU A 238 -0.09 -2.11 -16.20
C GLU A 238 -0.19 -1.71 -14.72
N GLN A 239 -0.43 -2.69 -13.85
CA GLN A 239 -0.48 -2.46 -12.41
C GLN A 239 0.91 -2.13 -11.85
N VAL A 240 1.95 -2.81 -12.32
CA VAL A 240 3.35 -2.54 -11.95
C VAL A 240 3.75 -1.11 -12.35
N ALA A 241 3.34 -0.65 -13.53
CA ALA A 241 3.62 0.71 -13.99
C ALA A 241 3.00 1.78 -13.09
N THR A 242 1.77 1.58 -12.61
CA THR A 242 1.14 2.52 -11.65
C THR A 242 1.66 2.36 -10.23
N PHE A 243 2.13 1.18 -9.87
CA PHE A 243 2.61 0.88 -8.52
C PHE A 243 3.83 1.72 -8.12
N VAL A 244 4.83 1.86 -9.00
CA VAL A 244 5.98 2.71 -8.71
C VAL A 244 5.59 4.18 -8.52
N TRP A 245 4.60 4.67 -9.26
CA TRP A 245 4.08 6.03 -9.11
C TRP A 245 3.34 6.21 -7.77
N HIS A 246 2.56 5.21 -7.36
CA HIS A 246 1.86 5.18 -6.09
C HIS A 246 2.84 5.28 -4.91
N GLU A 247 3.80 4.38 -4.86
CA GLU A 247 4.82 4.38 -3.81
C GLU A 247 5.68 5.66 -3.83
N ALA A 248 6.01 6.17 -5.03
CA ALA A 248 6.72 7.43 -5.16
C ALA A 248 5.94 8.62 -4.57
N PHE A 249 4.60 8.63 -4.67
CA PHE A 249 3.78 9.70 -4.12
C PHE A 249 3.82 9.74 -2.59
N HIS A 250 3.97 8.59 -1.94
CA HIS A 250 4.11 8.51 -0.49
C HIS A 250 5.33 9.25 0.07
N LEU A 251 6.34 9.54 -0.73
CA LEU A 251 7.46 10.40 -0.34
C LEU A 251 7.01 11.83 0.04
N TRP A 252 5.87 12.28 -0.50
CA TRP A 252 5.29 13.59 -0.17
C TRP A 252 4.12 13.49 0.81
N ASN A 253 3.20 12.54 0.61
CA ASN A 253 1.99 12.48 1.42
C ASN A 253 2.10 11.60 2.67
N GLY A 254 3.17 10.79 2.81
CA GLY A 254 3.30 9.82 3.90
C GLY A 254 3.46 10.45 5.27
N LYS A 255 4.32 11.47 5.40
CA LYS A 255 4.69 12.03 6.71
C LYS A 255 3.61 12.85 7.41
N GLY A 256 2.69 13.44 6.64
CA GLY A 256 1.71 14.38 7.16
C GLY A 256 0.31 13.83 7.39
N ALA A 257 0.07 12.56 7.14
CA ALA A 257 -1.24 11.95 7.20
C ALA A 257 -1.71 11.72 8.64
N ARG A 258 -2.39 12.69 9.26
CA ARG A 258 -2.94 12.54 10.62
C ARG A 258 -3.97 11.43 10.75
N ASP A 259 -4.75 11.21 9.69
CA ASP A 259 -5.85 10.26 9.66
C ASP A 259 -5.49 8.97 8.91
N ALA A 260 -4.19 8.67 8.70
CA ALA A 260 -3.77 7.49 7.93
C ALA A 260 -4.37 6.18 8.46
N GLU A 261 -4.49 6.04 9.78
CA GLU A 261 -5.10 4.87 10.41
C GLU A 261 -6.64 4.90 10.41
N THR A 262 -7.25 6.09 10.46
CA THR A 262 -8.71 6.25 10.57
C THR A 262 -9.38 6.54 9.25
N ALA A 263 -8.66 7.14 8.30
CA ALA A 263 -9.13 7.45 6.96
C ALA A 263 -8.07 7.10 5.88
N PRO A 264 -7.63 5.85 5.77
CA PRO A 264 -6.62 5.44 4.79
C PRO A 264 -7.05 5.73 3.35
N TRP A 265 -8.34 5.86 3.09
CA TRP A 265 -8.88 6.22 1.77
C TRP A 265 -8.37 7.57 1.25
N LEU A 266 -8.11 8.54 2.12
CA LEU A 266 -7.55 9.83 1.71
C LEU A 266 -6.08 9.69 1.32
N HIS A 267 -5.33 8.94 2.10
CA HIS A 267 -3.90 8.72 1.93
C HIS A 267 -3.61 7.78 0.74
N GLU A 268 -4.15 6.57 0.78
CA GLU A 268 -3.92 5.52 -0.22
C GLU A 268 -4.63 5.81 -1.55
N GLY A 269 -5.91 6.18 -1.48
CA GLY A 269 -6.66 6.53 -2.68
C GLY A 269 -6.16 7.80 -3.36
N GLY A 270 -5.59 8.73 -2.58
CA GLY A 270 -4.89 9.89 -3.10
C GLY A 270 -3.63 9.51 -3.87
N ALA A 271 -2.85 8.58 -3.34
CA ALA A 271 -1.67 8.05 -4.02
C ALA A 271 -2.04 7.29 -5.30
N ASP A 272 -3.10 6.46 -5.27
CA ASP A 272 -3.60 5.75 -6.45
C ASP A 272 -4.03 6.70 -7.58
N TYR A 273 -4.80 7.76 -7.24
CA TYR A 273 -5.25 8.71 -8.25
C TYR A 273 -4.10 9.57 -8.79
N ALA A 274 -3.21 10.05 -7.92
CA ALA A 274 -2.02 10.79 -8.33
C ALA A 274 -1.12 9.94 -9.23
N ALA A 275 -0.97 8.65 -8.92
CA ALA A 275 -0.23 7.68 -9.73
C ALA A 275 -0.83 7.52 -11.12
N LEU A 276 -2.15 7.40 -11.22
CA LEU A 276 -2.83 7.29 -12.50
C LEU A 276 -2.61 8.54 -13.36
N VAL A 277 -2.83 9.73 -12.78
CA VAL A 277 -2.64 11.01 -13.48
C VAL A 277 -1.19 11.18 -13.92
N GLY A 278 -0.21 10.84 -13.07
CA GLY A 278 1.21 10.89 -13.39
C GLY A 278 1.59 9.92 -14.51
N ALA A 279 1.18 8.66 -14.41
CA ALA A 279 1.47 7.64 -15.42
C ALA A 279 0.84 7.96 -16.79
N VAL A 280 -0.38 8.51 -16.82
CA VAL A 280 -1.01 8.96 -18.09
C VAL A 280 -0.32 10.20 -18.63
N SER A 281 0.01 11.18 -17.78
CA SER A 281 0.67 12.41 -18.20
C SER A 281 2.10 12.18 -18.75
N SER A 282 2.79 11.14 -18.27
CA SER A 282 4.11 10.74 -18.77
C SER A 282 4.04 9.84 -20.02
N GLY A 283 2.85 9.33 -20.37
CA GLY A 283 2.67 8.36 -21.45
C GLY A 283 3.00 6.92 -21.08
N ALA A 284 3.27 6.61 -19.81
CA ALA A 284 3.44 5.24 -19.31
C ALA A 284 2.12 4.44 -19.40
N LEU A 285 0.98 5.13 -19.30
CA LEU A 285 -0.36 4.60 -19.59
C LEU A 285 -1.05 5.46 -20.65
N SER A 286 -1.89 4.83 -21.47
CA SER A 286 -2.79 5.53 -22.37
C SER A 286 -4.01 6.08 -21.61
N GLU A 287 -4.68 7.09 -22.18
CA GLU A 287 -5.96 7.59 -21.68
C GLU A 287 -7.04 6.48 -21.60
N GLU A 288 -7.01 5.51 -22.51
CA GLU A 288 -7.94 4.38 -22.49
C GLU A 288 -7.70 3.45 -21.28
N GLN A 289 -6.45 3.11 -21.02
CA GLN A 289 -6.06 2.34 -19.82
C GLN A 289 -6.42 3.11 -18.55
N GLY A 290 -6.23 4.45 -18.56
CA GLY A 290 -6.65 5.32 -17.48
C GLY A 290 -8.16 5.26 -17.22
N ARG A 291 -8.99 5.36 -18.27
CA ARG A 291 -10.45 5.21 -18.14
C ARG A 291 -10.85 3.82 -17.63
N GLY A 292 -10.17 2.78 -18.07
CA GLY A 292 -10.36 1.42 -17.54
C GLY A 292 -10.10 1.34 -16.03
N ARG A 293 -9.06 2.02 -15.54
CA ARG A 293 -8.75 2.09 -14.11
C ARG A 293 -9.83 2.85 -13.32
N LEU A 294 -10.28 4.00 -13.83
CA LEU A 294 -11.38 4.75 -13.23
C LEU A 294 -12.67 3.92 -13.13
N ALA A 295 -12.99 3.15 -14.17
CA ALA A 295 -14.12 2.24 -14.15
C ALA A 295 -13.99 1.16 -13.07
N ARG A 296 -12.80 0.58 -12.89
CA ARG A 296 -12.53 -0.40 -11.82
C ARG A 296 -12.76 0.23 -10.44
N TRP A 297 -12.21 1.40 -10.15
CA TRP A 297 -12.42 2.08 -8.87
C TRP A 297 -13.88 2.44 -8.63
N LEU A 298 -14.57 2.93 -9.64
CA LEU A 298 -16.00 3.26 -9.54
C LEU A 298 -16.85 2.04 -9.18
N ASN A 299 -16.62 0.91 -9.85
CA ASN A 299 -17.35 -0.34 -9.58
C ASN A 299 -16.90 -0.98 -8.26
N GLY A 300 -15.60 -0.95 -7.93
CA GLY A 300 -15.04 -1.47 -6.68
C GLY A 300 -15.59 -0.71 -5.48
N CYS A 301 -15.57 0.63 -5.51
CA CYS A 301 -16.17 1.45 -4.46
C CYS A 301 -17.69 1.22 -4.32
N ARG A 302 -18.41 1.11 -5.46
CA ARG A 302 -19.84 0.81 -5.45
C ARG A 302 -20.15 -0.53 -4.81
N THR A 303 -19.34 -1.54 -5.09
CA THR A 303 -19.46 -2.87 -4.49
C THR A 303 -19.15 -2.83 -3.00
N ALA A 304 -18.06 -2.17 -2.60
CA ALA A 304 -17.63 -2.07 -1.20
C ALA A 304 -18.64 -1.32 -0.32
N LEU A 305 -19.18 -0.22 -0.81
CA LEU A 305 -20.16 0.57 -0.08
C LEU A 305 -21.57 -0.05 -0.15
N GLY A 306 -21.98 -0.54 -1.32
CA GLY A 306 -23.33 -1.03 -1.55
C GLY A 306 -24.37 0.02 -1.13
N ARG A 307 -25.27 -0.34 -0.18
CA ARG A 307 -26.25 0.55 0.44
C ARG A 307 -25.78 1.19 1.75
N ARG A 308 -24.55 0.91 2.18
CA ARG A 308 -24.02 1.38 3.46
C ARG A 308 -23.65 2.86 3.37
N ALA A 309 -23.61 3.54 4.51
CA ALA A 309 -23.02 4.87 4.60
C ALA A 309 -21.52 4.81 4.27
N PHE A 310 -20.98 5.91 3.75
CA PHE A 310 -19.55 6.10 3.65
C PHE A 310 -19.00 6.31 5.06
N ASP A 311 -18.64 5.21 5.69
CA ASP A 311 -18.06 5.23 7.03
C ASP A 311 -16.54 5.06 6.90
N PRO A 312 -15.75 6.12 7.14
CA PRO A 312 -14.29 6.05 7.05
C PRO A 312 -13.70 4.89 7.87
N ALA A 313 -14.29 4.60 9.03
CA ALA A 313 -13.82 3.51 9.88
C ALA A 313 -14.02 2.11 9.26
N ARG A 314 -14.92 1.97 8.29
CA ARG A 314 -15.18 0.70 7.59
C ARG A 314 -14.41 0.56 6.29
N LEU A 315 -13.84 1.64 5.78
CA LEU A 315 -13.00 1.65 4.59
C LEU A 315 -11.52 1.49 4.97
N ARG A 316 -11.22 0.54 5.85
CA ARG A 316 -9.86 0.34 6.39
C ARG A 316 -9.18 -0.94 5.89
N THR A 317 -9.92 -1.80 5.20
CA THR A 317 -9.44 -3.11 4.79
C THR A 317 -9.78 -3.44 3.34
N GLY A 318 -8.99 -4.28 2.72
CA GLY A 318 -9.16 -4.70 1.33
C GLY A 318 -8.95 -3.55 0.34
N ALA A 319 -9.58 -3.61 -0.81
CA ALA A 319 -9.46 -2.62 -1.88
C ALA A 319 -10.29 -1.34 -1.65
N ALA A 320 -11.22 -1.34 -0.69
CA ALA A 320 -12.15 -0.23 -0.48
C ALA A 320 -11.49 1.15 -0.21
N PRO A 321 -10.42 1.27 0.60
CA PRO A 321 -9.70 2.53 0.79
C PRO A 321 -9.14 3.08 -0.52
N TYR A 322 -8.59 2.21 -1.34
CA TYR A 322 -8.00 2.55 -2.64
C TYR A 322 -9.09 2.96 -3.64
N ASP A 323 -10.06 2.09 -3.88
CA ASP A 323 -11.12 2.31 -4.86
C ASP A 323 -11.97 3.54 -4.54
N CYS A 324 -12.46 3.67 -3.32
CA CYS A 324 -13.30 4.80 -2.92
C CYS A 324 -12.48 6.09 -2.77
N GLY A 325 -11.26 6.00 -2.28
CA GLY A 325 -10.39 7.16 -2.15
C GLY A 325 -9.99 7.73 -3.49
N ALA A 326 -9.57 6.89 -4.44
CA ALA A 326 -9.24 7.33 -5.79
C ALA A 326 -10.46 7.93 -6.51
N LEU A 327 -11.65 7.34 -6.32
CA LEU A 327 -12.90 7.89 -6.86
C LEU A 327 -13.20 9.30 -6.31
N VAL A 328 -13.03 9.52 -5.01
CA VAL A 328 -13.22 10.83 -4.38
C VAL A 328 -12.23 11.85 -4.94
N GLN A 329 -10.97 11.47 -5.10
CA GLN A 329 -9.94 12.34 -5.67
C GLN A 329 -10.24 12.68 -7.14
N TRP A 330 -10.70 11.71 -7.93
CA TRP A 330 -11.12 11.94 -9.31
C TRP A 330 -12.26 12.95 -9.41
N LEU A 331 -13.31 12.81 -8.57
CA LEU A 331 -14.43 13.75 -8.56
C LEU A 331 -13.97 15.16 -8.18
N ALA A 332 -13.11 15.28 -7.18
CA ALA A 332 -12.54 16.56 -6.78
C ALA A 332 -11.68 17.20 -7.90
N ASP A 333 -10.86 16.40 -8.59
CA ASP A 333 -10.05 16.85 -9.73
C ASP A 333 -10.91 17.37 -10.87
N LEU A 334 -11.94 16.62 -11.26
CA LEU A 334 -12.88 17.03 -12.32
C LEU A 334 -13.56 18.37 -12.00
N GLU A 335 -13.98 18.58 -10.76
CA GLU A 335 -14.59 19.83 -10.31
C GLU A 335 -13.63 21.01 -10.31
N LEU A 336 -12.40 20.79 -9.80
CA LEU A 336 -11.39 21.84 -9.79
C LEU A 336 -11.05 22.29 -11.21
N ARG A 337 -10.89 21.34 -12.14
CA ARG A 337 -10.63 21.64 -13.54
C ARG A 337 -11.81 22.34 -14.23
N ALA A 338 -13.03 21.86 -14.00
CA ALA A 338 -14.24 22.48 -14.54
C ALA A 338 -14.44 23.92 -14.05
N ALA A 339 -14.03 24.20 -12.80
CA ALA A 339 -14.08 25.53 -12.20
C ALA A 339 -12.86 26.41 -12.56
N GLY A 340 -11.86 25.91 -13.29
CA GLY A 340 -10.61 26.61 -13.57
C GLY A 340 -9.77 26.91 -12.33
N ARG A 341 -9.92 26.09 -11.26
CA ARG A 341 -9.25 26.25 -9.96
C ARG A 341 -8.00 25.36 -9.83
N GLY A 342 -7.59 24.68 -10.89
CA GLY A 342 -6.45 23.78 -10.92
C GLY A 342 -6.86 22.32 -11.13
N ASP A 343 -6.09 21.42 -10.55
CA ASP A 343 -6.16 19.97 -10.70
C ASP A 343 -5.82 19.25 -9.39
N VAL A 344 -5.71 17.92 -9.42
CA VAL A 344 -5.35 17.12 -8.26
C VAL A 344 -3.99 17.52 -7.64
N MET A 345 -3.02 17.96 -8.44
CA MET A 345 -1.73 18.43 -7.89
C MET A 345 -1.91 19.74 -7.12
N THR A 346 -2.80 20.62 -7.58
CA THR A 346 -3.18 21.83 -6.85
C THR A 346 -3.86 21.51 -5.53
N LEU A 347 -4.78 20.54 -5.52
CA LEU A 347 -5.43 20.04 -4.31
C LEU A 347 -4.42 19.50 -3.29
N TRP A 348 -3.51 18.63 -3.74
CA TRP A 348 -2.50 18.05 -2.86
C TRP A 348 -1.49 19.08 -2.38
N ARG A 349 -1.11 20.04 -3.20
CA ARG A 349 -0.28 21.17 -2.74
C ARG A 349 -0.93 21.89 -1.56
N ALA A 350 -2.23 22.21 -1.66
CA ALA A 350 -2.95 22.88 -0.58
C ALA A 350 -3.07 22.03 0.69
N LEU A 351 -3.23 20.69 0.56
CA LEU A 351 -3.21 19.77 1.69
C LEU A 351 -1.85 19.74 2.39
N LEU A 352 -0.76 19.63 1.63
CA LEU A 352 0.60 19.63 2.14
C LEU A 352 1.01 20.97 2.75
N ASP A 353 0.48 22.09 2.21
CA ASP A 353 0.67 23.40 2.82
C ASP A 353 -0.11 23.54 4.14
N ALA A 354 -1.29 22.92 4.24
CA ALA A 354 -2.03 22.82 5.49
C ALA A 354 -1.28 21.97 6.53
N GLU A 355 -0.66 20.87 6.10
CA GLU A 355 0.23 20.05 6.92
C GLU A 355 1.32 20.89 7.58
N SER A 356 2.03 21.68 6.79
CA SER A 356 3.13 22.53 7.27
C SER A 356 2.69 23.55 8.34
N ARG A 357 1.42 23.95 8.31
CA ARG A 357 0.85 24.91 9.28
C ARG A 357 0.26 24.26 10.53
N SER A 358 -0.27 23.06 10.41
CA SER A 358 -1.08 22.39 11.44
C SER A 358 -0.52 21.07 11.96
N GLY A 359 0.68 20.69 11.52
CA GLY A 359 1.35 19.46 11.90
C GLY A 359 0.71 18.19 11.31
N GLY A 360 -0.03 18.32 10.21
CA GLY A 360 -0.60 17.23 9.46
C GLY A 360 -1.83 17.62 8.63
N TYR A 361 -2.17 16.84 7.63
CA TYR A 361 -3.41 16.95 6.87
C TYR A 361 -4.37 15.81 7.24
N GLY A 362 -5.66 16.01 6.99
CA GLY A 362 -6.70 15.02 7.26
C GLY A 362 -8.00 15.32 6.53
N VAL A 363 -9.02 14.56 6.86
CA VAL A 363 -10.35 14.62 6.20
C VAL A 363 -10.96 16.02 6.26
N ASP A 364 -10.84 16.71 7.40
CA ASP A 364 -11.42 18.05 7.56
C ASP A 364 -10.74 19.09 6.65
N GLN A 365 -9.42 19.03 6.50
CA GLN A 365 -8.69 19.88 5.57
C GLN A 365 -9.06 19.57 4.12
N PHE A 366 -9.18 18.28 3.76
CA PHE A 366 -9.63 17.88 2.43
C PHE A 366 -11.03 18.44 2.14
N ARG A 367 -12.01 18.24 3.04
CA ARG A 367 -13.37 18.76 2.89
C ARG A 367 -13.41 20.28 2.76
N ALA A 368 -12.57 21.00 3.50
CA ALA A 368 -12.51 22.46 3.45
C ALA A 368 -12.00 23.03 2.11
N LEU A 369 -11.29 22.23 1.31
CA LEU A 369 -10.82 22.64 -0.02
C LEU A 369 -11.87 22.43 -1.12
N LEU A 370 -12.92 21.65 -0.84
CA LEU A 370 -14.01 21.37 -1.79
C LEU A 370 -15.10 22.45 -1.71
N ALA A 371 -15.85 22.60 -2.80
CA ALA A 371 -17.06 23.41 -2.77
C ALA A 371 -18.14 22.73 -1.91
N PRO A 372 -19.07 23.49 -1.28
CA PRO A 372 -20.12 22.90 -0.45
C PRO A 372 -21.05 21.92 -1.19
N ASP A 373 -21.19 22.09 -2.51
CA ASP A 373 -21.96 21.25 -3.42
C ASP A 373 -21.12 20.27 -4.24
N SER A 374 -19.92 19.99 -3.75
CA SER A 374 -18.96 19.11 -4.42
C SER A 374 -19.52 17.70 -4.65
N ALA A 375 -19.29 17.16 -5.85
CA ALA A 375 -19.61 15.79 -6.20
C ALA A 375 -18.83 14.78 -5.33
N ALA A 376 -17.60 15.11 -4.92
CA ALA A 376 -16.85 14.31 -3.99
C ALA A 376 -17.56 14.19 -2.63
N LEU A 377 -18.19 15.26 -2.13
CA LEU A 377 -18.98 15.26 -0.90
C LEU A 377 -20.26 14.41 -1.01
N VAL A 378 -20.83 14.26 -2.20
CA VAL A 378 -22.00 13.39 -2.41
C VAL A 378 -21.71 11.95 -2.01
N LEU A 379 -20.51 11.46 -2.26
CA LEU A 379 -20.11 10.11 -1.84
C LEU A 379 -20.12 9.94 -0.32
N PHE A 380 -19.80 11.00 0.42
CA PHE A 380 -19.80 10.97 1.91
C PHE A 380 -21.20 11.11 2.48
N ASP A 381 -21.97 12.05 1.97
CA ASP A 381 -23.14 12.59 2.68
C ASP A 381 -24.47 12.05 2.15
N ALA A 382 -24.51 11.54 0.91
CA ALA A 382 -25.76 11.02 0.33
C ALA A 382 -26.17 9.65 0.92
N PRO A 383 -27.46 9.42 1.12
CA PRO A 383 -27.96 8.11 1.59
C PRO A 383 -27.72 7.01 0.54
N GLY A 384 -27.55 5.79 1.01
CA GLY A 384 -27.08 4.62 0.27
C GLY A 384 -27.49 4.48 -1.20
N PRO A 385 -28.78 4.19 -1.52
CA PRO A 385 -29.18 3.96 -2.93
C PRO A 385 -29.08 5.21 -3.80
N GLU A 386 -29.39 6.37 -3.23
CA GLU A 386 -29.44 7.66 -3.94
C GLU A 386 -28.05 8.18 -4.29
N ARG A 387 -27.02 7.76 -3.52
CA ARG A 387 -25.62 8.14 -3.72
C ARG A 387 -25.16 7.89 -5.15
N TRP A 388 -25.41 6.70 -5.65
CA TRP A 388 -24.90 6.31 -6.98
C TRP A 388 -25.63 7.01 -8.12
N THR A 389 -26.94 7.24 -7.99
CA THR A 389 -27.70 8.09 -8.93
C THR A 389 -27.19 9.53 -8.91
N ALA A 390 -26.90 10.06 -7.71
CA ALA A 390 -26.34 11.39 -7.58
C ALA A 390 -24.90 11.47 -8.12
N ALA A 391 -24.07 10.47 -7.86
CA ALA A 391 -22.71 10.40 -8.40
C ALA A 391 -22.70 10.32 -9.93
N GLU A 392 -23.56 9.49 -10.54
CA GLU A 392 -23.71 9.39 -11.99
C GLU A 392 -24.14 10.73 -12.60
N ALA A 393 -25.13 11.41 -12.01
CA ALA A 393 -25.58 12.72 -12.46
C ALA A 393 -24.46 13.78 -12.37
N GLN A 394 -23.64 13.72 -11.31
CA GLN A 394 -22.48 14.61 -11.15
C GLN A 394 -21.41 14.33 -12.20
N LEU A 395 -21.04 13.06 -12.39
CA LEU A 395 -20.08 12.65 -13.42
C LEU A 395 -20.53 13.11 -14.81
N SER A 396 -21.81 12.93 -15.13
CA SER A 396 -22.36 13.41 -16.40
C SER A 396 -22.23 14.93 -16.58
N ARG A 397 -22.50 15.71 -15.53
CA ARG A 397 -22.31 17.18 -15.56
C ARG A 397 -20.85 17.60 -15.73
N LEU A 398 -19.94 16.78 -15.25
CA LEU A 398 -18.50 16.99 -15.39
C LEU A 398 -17.92 16.43 -16.70
N GLY A 399 -18.77 16.01 -17.64
CA GLY A 399 -18.36 15.56 -18.96
C GLY A 399 -17.95 14.09 -19.04
N VAL A 400 -18.33 13.29 -18.05
CA VAL A 400 -18.09 11.84 -18.04
C VAL A 400 -19.33 11.12 -18.56
N THR A 401 -19.13 10.19 -19.49
CA THR A 401 -20.19 9.28 -19.96
C THR A 401 -19.94 7.88 -19.42
N LEU A 402 -20.91 7.36 -18.68
CA LEU A 402 -20.91 5.98 -18.20
C LEU A 402 -21.81 5.12 -19.08
N GLU A 403 -21.37 3.89 -19.35
CA GLU A 403 -22.15 2.87 -20.06
C GLU A 403 -22.19 1.60 -19.23
N ASN A 404 -23.33 0.88 -19.24
CA ASN A 404 -23.35 -0.48 -18.70
C ASN A 404 -22.66 -1.43 -19.67
N ARG A 405 -21.49 -1.93 -19.32
CA ARG A 405 -20.68 -2.79 -20.19
C ARG A 405 -19.95 -3.86 -19.35
N PRO A 406 -20.67 -4.89 -18.86
CA PRO A 406 -20.04 -5.96 -18.12
C PRO A 406 -19.08 -6.76 -19.03
N GLY A 407 -17.88 -6.99 -18.51
CA GLY A 407 -16.91 -7.90 -19.12
C GLY A 407 -17.26 -9.37 -18.86
N ASP A 408 -16.51 -10.27 -19.48
CA ASP A 408 -16.74 -11.72 -19.32
C ASP A 408 -16.49 -12.18 -17.87
N GLU A 409 -15.54 -11.57 -17.17
CA GLU A 409 -15.29 -11.83 -15.74
C GLU A 409 -16.44 -11.32 -14.85
N ASP A 410 -16.99 -10.14 -15.13
CA ASP A 410 -18.13 -9.61 -14.39
C ASP A 410 -19.37 -10.48 -14.55
N LEU A 411 -19.60 -10.96 -15.76
CA LEU A 411 -20.71 -11.87 -16.08
C LEU A 411 -20.51 -13.24 -15.42
N MET A 412 -19.29 -13.78 -15.48
CA MET A 412 -18.92 -15.00 -14.76
C MET A 412 -19.19 -14.87 -13.27
N ALA A 413 -18.65 -13.81 -12.65
CA ALA A 413 -18.83 -13.58 -11.22
C ALA A 413 -20.32 -13.42 -10.86
N ALA A 414 -21.09 -12.65 -11.64
CA ALA A 414 -22.52 -12.48 -11.40
C ALA A 414 -23.28 -13.81 -11.42
N ALA A 415 -23.00 -14.69 -12.38
CA ALA A 415 -23.63 -16.01 -12.45
C ALA A 415 -23.26 -16.90 -11.25
N LEU A 416 -21.97 -16.97 -10.93
CA LEU A 416 -21.46 -17.79 -9.82
C LEU A 416 -22.02 -17.32 -8.48
N PHE A 417 -21.97 -16.01 -8.18
CA PHE A 417 -22.48 -15.43 -6.94
C PHE A 417 -24.00 -15.52 -6.84
N HIS A 418 -24.73 -15.44 -7.96
CA HIS A 418 -26.18 -15.60 -7.95
C HIS A 418 -26.59 -17.01 -7.50
N VAL A 419 -25.96 -18.04 -8.04
CA VAL A 419 -26.26 -19.45 -7.66
C VAL A 419 -25.74 -19.72 -6.26
N ALA A 420 -24.50 -19.32 -5.92
CA ALA A 420 -23.95 -19.52 -4.58
C ALA A 420 -24.79 -18.83 -3.51
N GLY A 421 -25.25 -17.60 -3.75
CA GLY A 421 -26.08 -16.85 -2.79
C GLY A 421 -27.42 -17.49 -2.44
N ARG A 422 -27.88 -18.45 -3.25
CA ARG A 422 -29.10 -19.22 -3.00
C ARG A 422 -28.84 -20.55 -2.31
N ASN A 423 -27.63 -21.07 -2.47
CA ASN A 423 -27.23 -22.36 -1.95
C ASN A 423 -26.38 -22.27 -0.67
N CYS A 424 -25.69 -21.13 -0.44
CA CYS A 424 -24.81 -20.96 0.69
C CYS A 424 -25.50 -20.24 1.86
N ARG A 425 -25.16 -20.66 3.09
CA ARG A 425 -25.48 -19.97 4.33
C ARG A 425 -24.22 -19.40 4.94
N GLY A 426 -24.25 -18.15 5.39
CA GLY A 426 -23.09 -17.45 5.94
C GLY A 426 -22.19 -16.85 4.86
N SER A 427 -20.89 -16.71 5.15
CA SER A 427 -19.92 -16.13 4.23
C SER A 427 -19.49 -17.15 3.16
N TYR A 428 -19.39 -16.67 1.94
CA TYR A 428 -18.87 -17.45 0.82
C TYR A 428 -18.18 -16.52 -0.18
N GLY A 429 -17.31 -17.09 -1.00
CA GLY A 429 -16.57 -16.38 -2.04
C GLY A 429 -16.04 -17.35 -3.10
N PHE A 430 -15.41 -16.80 -4.12
CA PHE A 430 -14.72 -17.57 -5.14
C PHE A 430 -13.26 -17.13 -5.22
N ASN A 431 -12.35 -18.10 -5.13
CA ASN A 431 -10.95 -17.90 -5.47
C ASN A 431 -10.79 -18.16 -6.96
N ASN A 432 -10.49 -17.10 -7.71
CA ASN A 432 -10.33 -17.14 -9.16
C ASN A 432 -8.84 -16.97 -9.50
N ASN A 433 -8.06 -18.04 -9.33
CA ASN A 433 -6.67 -18.09 -9.75
C ASN A 433 -6.56 -18.60 -11.19
N PRO A 434 -5.53 -18.25 -11.96
CA PRO A 434 -5.33 -18.81 -13.29
C PRO A 434 -5.37 -20.34 -13.30
N GLY A 435 -6.33 -20.91 -14.03
CA GLY A 435 -6.54 -22.36 -14.12
C GLY A 435 -7.24 -23.02 -12.92
N GLU A 436 -7.60 -22.26 -11.88
CA GLU A 436 -8.29 -22.78 -10.70
C GLU A 436 -9.39 -21.83 -10.23
N LEU A 437 -10.65 -22.24 -10.41
CA LEU A 437 -11.81 -21.56 -9.83
C LEU A 437 -12.34 -22.41 -8.66
N LYS A 438 -12.27 -21.88 -7.44
CA LYS A 438 -12.66 -22.60 -6.24
C LYS A 438 -13.73 -21.83 -5.47
N LEU A 439 -14.82 -22.49 -5.11
CA LEU A 439 -15.80 -21.94 -4.18
C LEU A 439 -15.27 -22.10 -2.74
N ASP A 440 -15.21 -21.01 -2.01
CA ASP A 440 -14.92 -20.97 -0.58
C ASP A 440 -16.22 -20.66 0.18
N GLY A 441 -16.78 -21.68 0.83
CA GLY A 441 -18.02 -21.59 1.58
C GLY A 441 -18.27 -22.87 2.37
N ALA A 442 -18.52 -22.72 3.68
CA ALA A 442 -18.66 -23.87 4.59
C ALA A 442 -19.98 -24.63 4.40
N ASP A 443 -21.08 -23.90 4.21
CA ASP A 443 -22.44 -24.44 4.10
C ASP A 443 -23.10 -23.93 2.81
N CYS A 444 -22.83 -24.60 1.70
CA CYS A 444 -23.32 -24.25 0.36
C CYS A 444 -24.17 -25.37 -0.27
N GLY A 445 -24.82 -26.20 0.54
CA GLY A 445 -25.61 -27.30 0.05
C GLY A 445 -24.78 -28.30 -0.80
N VAL A 446 -25.21 -28.55 -2.02
CA VAL A 446 -24.47 -29.44 -2.94
C VAL A 446 -23.10 -28.93 -3.35
N LEU A 447 -22.87 -27.61 -3.22
CA LEU A 447 -21.60 -26.94 -3.52
C LEU A 447 -20.66 -26.89 -2.31
N SER A 448 -21.02 -27.47 -1.16
CA SER A 448 -20.17 -27.50 0.04
C SER A 448 -18.89 -28.33 -0.19
N GLY A 449 -17.86 -28.08 0.65
CA GLY A 449 -16.59 -28.83 0.59
C GLY A 449 -15.56 -28.21 -0.35
N GLN A 450 -15.71 -26.94 -0.67
CA GLN A 450 -14.73 -26.16 -1.45
C GLN A 450 -14.37 -26.77 -2.81
N PRO A 451 -15.37 -27.09 -3.67
CA PRO A 451 -15.09 -27.73 -4.95
C PRO A 451 -14.26 -26.83 -5.86
N VAL A 452 -13.29 -27.42 -6.55
CA VAL A 452 -12.62 -26.80 -7.68
C VAL A 452 -13.48 -27.00 -8.92
N ILE A 453 -13.97 -25.92 -9.52
CA ILE A 453 -14.93 -25.91 -10.61
C ILE A 453 -14.17 -25.86 -11.94
N VAL A 454 -14.42 -26.82 -12.79
CA VAL A 454 -13.84 -26.93 -14.14
C VAL A 454 -14.78 -26.36 -15.20
N SER A 455 -16.08 -26.64 -15.10
CA SER A 455 -17.08 -26.09 -16.00
C SER A 455 -18.42 -25.85 -15.29
N VAL A 456 -19.18 -24.91 -15.83
CA VAL A 456 -20.57 -24.63 -15.45
C VAL A 456 -21.40 -24.68 -16.74
N GLU A 457 -22.44 -25.51 -16.77
CA GLU A 457 -23.22 -25.82 -17.98
C GLU A 457 -22.32 -26.24 -19.17
N ASP A 458 -21.32 -27.06 -18.90
CA ASP A 458 -20.32 -27.59 -19.83
C ASP A 458 -19.35 -26.50 -20.40
N LEU A 459 -19.41 -25.26 -19.91
CA LEU A 459 -18.59 -24.12 -20.34
C LEU A 459 -17.51 -23.81 -19.30
N PRO A 460 -16.24 -23.61 -19.71
CA PRO A 460 -15.18 -23.21 -18.79
C PRO A 460 -15.34 -21.75 -18.35
N PRO A 461 -15.56 -21.48 -17.04
CA PRO A 461 -15.94 -20.16 -16.56
C PRO A 461 -14.93 -19.05 -16.89
N GLN A 462 -13.64 -19.36 -16.75
CA GLN A 462 -12.55 -18.39 -16.89
C GLN A 462 -12.31 -17.93 -18.34
N THR A 463 -12.74 -18.69 -19.34
CA THR A 463 -12.52 -18.38 -20.77
C THR A 463 -13.82 -18.12 -21.54
N GLU A 464 -14.95 -18.58 -21.03
CA GLU A 464 -16.26 -18.47 -21.69
C GLU A 464 -17.32 -17.81 -20.76
N GLY A 465 -16.91 -16.82 -19.96
CA GLY A 465 -17.73 -16.20 -18.92
C GLY A 465 -19.09 -15.68 -19.43
N ARG A 466 -19.13 -15.06 -20.60
CA ARG A 466 -20.36 -14.54 -21.22
C ARG A 466 -21.29 -15.67 -21.67
N ALA A 467 -20.76 -16.70 -22.32
CA ALA A 467 -21.55 -17.83 -22.76
C ALA A 467 -22.10 -18.60 -21.54
N MET A 468 -21.27 -18.79 -20.51
CA MET A 468 -21.68 -19.41 -19.25
C MET A 468 -22.77 -18.60 -18.55
N PHE A 469 -22.64 -17.27 -18.47
CA PHE A 469 -23.67 -16.40 -17.89
C PHE A 469 -25.03 -16.59 -18.61
N ALA A 470 -25.04 -16.59 -19.94
CA ALA A 470 -26.26 -16.79 -20.71
C ALA A 470 -26.89 -18.18 -20.47
N ALA A 471 -26.08 -19.23 -20.38
CA ALA A 471 -26.55 -20.57 -20.05
C ALA A 471 -27.14 -20.65 -18.64
N VAL A 472 -26.46 -20.11 -17.64
CA VAL A 472 -26.96 -20.05 -16.24
C VAL A 472 -28.23 -19.21 -16.16
N GLN A 473 -28.29 -18.07 -16.85
CA GLN A 473 -29.48 -17.20 -16.90
C GLN A 473 -30.70 -17.97 -17.45
N ALA A 474 -30.52 -18.75 -18.53
CA ALA A 474 -31.58 -19.56 -19.10
C ALA A 474 -32.07 -20.64 -18.13
N ARG A 475 -31.16 -21.32 -17.42
CA ARG A 475 -31.51 -22.32 -16.39
C ARG A 475 -32.30 -21.72 -15.25
N CYS A 476 -31.80 -20.62 -14.68
CA CYS A 476 -32.46 -19.93 -13.58
C CYS A 476 -33.85 -19.40 -13.98
N ALA A 477 -34.00 -18.84 -15.18
CA ALA A 477 -35.30 -18.40 -15.69
C ALA A 477 -36.30 -19.54 -15.84
N ALA A 478 -35.82 -20.75 -16.15
CA ALA A 478 -36.65 -21.97 -16.24
C ALA A 478 -36.86 -22.66 -14.89
N GLY A 479 -36.29 -22.16 -13.80
CA GLY A 479 -36.32 -22.81 -12.47
C GLY A 479 -35.58 -24.16 -12.45
N GLN A 480 -34.60 -24.34 -13.35
CA GLN A 480 -33.83 -25.56 -13.47
C GLN A 480 -32.51 -25.45 -12.69
N PRO A 481 -31.99 -26.55 -12.13
CA PRO A 481 -30.71 -26.56 -11.48
C PRO A 481 -29.57 -26.25 -12.47
N VAL A 482 -28.54 -25.54 -11.98
CA VAL A 482 -27.29 -25.27 -12.71
C VAL A 482 -26.30 -26.40 -12.46
N ARG A 483 -25.70 -26.91 -13.51
CA ARG A 483 -24.72 -28.02 -13.46
C ARG A 483 -23.31 -27.50 -13.35
N TYR A 484 -22.56 -28.07 -12.40
CA TYR A 484 -21.15 -27.78 -12.16
C TYR A 484 -20.38 -29.11 -12.36
N LEU A 485 -19.29 -29.05 -13.12
CA LEU A 485 -18.31 -30.13 -13.17
C LEU A 485 -17.11 -29.75 -12.33
N THR A 486 -16.71 -30.59 -11.42
CA THR A 486 -15.57 -30.39 -10.53
C THR A 486 -14.30 -31.09 -11.05
N ALA A 487 -13.12 -30.68 -10.56
CA ALA A 487 -11.83 -31.27 -10.95
C ALA A 487 -11.73 -32.77 -10.62
N ASP A 488 -12.42 -33.25 -9.59
CA ASP A 488 -12.56 -34.67 -9.23
C ASP A 488 -13.65 -35.39 -10.02
N ARG A 489 -14.14 -34.76 -11.11
CA ARG A 489 -15.13 -35.31 -12.08
C ARG A 489 -16.53 -35.57 -11.50
N ARG A 490 -16.89 -34.93 -10.41
CA ARG A 490 -18.26 -34.96 -9.92
C ARG A 490 -19.12 -33.95 -10.66
N THR A 491 -20.33 -34.30 -10.98
CA THR A 491 -21.37 -33.38 -11.43
C THR A 491 -22.21 -32.98 -10.23
N LEU A 492 -22.31 -31.67 -9.97
CA LEU A 492 -23.12 -31.08 -8.91
C LEU A 492 -24.26 -30.31 -9.58
N GLU A 493 -25.48 -30.47 -9.09
CA GLU A 493 -26.66 -29.72 -9.55
C GLU A 493 -27.14 -28.77 -8.46
N ALA A 494 -26.87 -27.49 -8.64
CA ALA A 494 -27.23 -26.47 -7.68
C ALA A 494 -28.58 -25.82 -8.03
N PRO A 495 -29.55 -25.78 -7.13
CA PRO A 495 -30.83 -25.13 -7.36
C PRO A 495 -30.67 -23.65 -7.78
N CYS A 496 -31.47 -23.23 -8.78
CA CYS A 496 -31.60 -21.86 -9.21
C CYS A 496 -33.07 -21.54 -9.49
N ASP A 497 -33.74 -20.96 -8.50
CA ASP A 497 -35.19 -20.75 -8.49
C ASP A 497 -35.60 -19.28 -8.73
N ALA A 498 -34.65 -18.42 -9.12
CA ALA A 498 -34.94 -17.03 -9.45
C ALA A 498 -34.14 -16.54 -10.64
N PRO A 499 -34.70 -15.61 -11.41
CA PRO A 499 -34.04 -15.05 -12.59
C PRO A 499 -32.69 -14.40 -12.25
N LEU A 500 -31.69 -14.67 -13.06
CA LEU A 500 -30.39 -14.01 -13.03
C LEU A 500 -30.48 -12.74 -13.88
N ALA A 501 -30.33 -11.57 -13.24
CA ALA A 501 -30.25 -10.29 -13.94
C ALA A 501 -28.82 -10.04 -14.42
N GLU A 502 -28.69 -9.34 -15.56
CA GLU A 502 -27.40 -8.87 -16.01
C GLU A 502 -26.80 -7.88 -14.99
N PRO A 503 -25.51 -8.03 -14.64
CA PRO A 503 -24.88 -7.12 -13.70
C PRO A 503 -24.78 -5.73 -14.27
N ASN A 504 -24.98 -4.73 -13.43
CA ASN A 504 -24.73 -3.34 -13.82
C ASN A 504 -23.27 -3.02 -13.53
N VAL A 505 -22.43 -3.02 -14.56
CA VAL A 505 -21.00 -2.69 -14.49
C VAL A 505 -20.72 -1.48 -15.36
N TRP A 506 -20.28 -0.39 -14.73
CA TRP A 506 -20.01 0.84 -15.44
C TRP A 506 -18.66 0.81 -16.13
N ALA A 507 -18.65 1.12 -17.42
CA ALA A 507 -17.48 1.52 -18.18
C ALA A 507 -17.46 3.04 -18.33
N VAL A 508 -16.29 3.65 -18.22
CA VAL A 508 -16.08 5.07 -18.52
C VAL A 508 -15.85 5.21 -20.04
N ALA A 509 -16.92 5.46 -20.79
CA ALA A 509 -16.85 5.56 -22.23
C ALA A 509 -16.11 6.83 -22.67
N THR A 510 -16.42 7.97 -22.05
CA THR A 510 -15.69 9.23 -22.23
C THR A 510 -15.49 9.94 -20.90
N ALA A 511 -14.39 10.67 -20.78
CA ALA A 511 -14.09 11.55 -19.65
C ALA A 511 -13.20 12.71 -20.14
N PRO A 512 -13.13 13.83 -19.43
CA PRO A 512 -12.05 14.80 -19.60
C PRO A 512 -10.68 14.12 -19.50
N ALA A 513 -9.71 14.61 -20.27
CA ALA A 513 -8.37 14.01 -20.31
C ALA A 513 -7.78 13.89 -18.89
N LEU A 514 -7.20 12.74 -18.58
CA LEU A 514 -6.49 12.52 -17.31
C LEU A 514 -5.14 13.25 -17.27
N ALA A 515 -4.48 13.30 -18.45
CA ALA A 515 -3.21 14.01 -18.55
C ALA A 515 -3.36 15.48 -18.16
N ILE A 516 -2.47 15.95 -17.31
CA ILE A 516 -2.37 17.35 -16.90
C ILE A 516 -1.08 17.96 -17.42
N ALA A 517 -1.16 19.24 -17.84
CA ALA A 517 0.03 19.98 -18.23
C ALA A 517 0.82 20.30 -16.95
N ASN A 518 2.01 19.75 -16.84
CA ASN A 518 2.90 19.96 -15.69
C ASN A 518 3.60 21.33 -15.79
N THR A 519 2.79 22.42 -15.85
CA THR A 519 3.29 23.79 -15.93
C THR A 519 3.45 24.39 -14.54
N PRO A 520 4.60 25.02 -14.23
CA PRO A 520 4.85 25.66 -12.94
C PRO A 520 3.92 26.84 -12.61
N ASP A 521 3.17 27.36 -13.61
CA ASP A 521 2.48 28.65 -13.55
C ASP A 521 0.99 28.60 -13.13
N SER A 522 0.42 27.46 -12.78
CA SER A 522 -0.96 27.40 -12.31
C SER A 522 -1.14 27.72 -10.81
N ALA A 523 -0.24 28.49 -10.21
CA ALA A 523 -0.30 28.91 -8.81
C ALA A 523 -1.34 30.01 -8.57
N ARG A 524 -2.64 29.75 -8.83
CA ARG A 524 -3.69 30.48 -8.14
C ARG A 524 -4.02 29.73 -6.85
N PRO A 525 -4.03 30.42 -5.69
CA PRO A 525 -4.46 29.80 -4.43
C PRO A 525 -5.92 29.33 -4.56
N LEU A 526 -6.21 28.17 -3.98
CA LEU A 526 -7.56 27.60 -3.86
C LEU A 526 -8.47 28.48 -3.01
#